data_a7e16d486729eccb2133ec99a9046bd1
#
_entry.id   a7e16d486729eccb2133ec99a9046bd1
#
_cell.length_a   1.000
_cell.length_b   1.000
_cell.length_c   1.000
_cell.angle_alpha   90.00
_cell.angle_beta   90.00
_cell.angle_gamma   90.00
#
_symmetry.space_group_name_H-M   'P 1'
#
loop_
_entity.id
_entity.type
_entity.pdbx_description
1 polymer ?
#
loop_
_entity_poly.entity_id
_entity_poly.type
_entity_poly.pdbx_seq_one_letter_code
_entity_poly.pdbx_strand_id
1 'polypeptide(L)'
;MKTASFGVYPRVSLKDARALHAHFLADLAQGIDPNAARKAAKAEERTEERASFARLAEQWLENTNKARAWTERRRKKITSQLRAHILPAFGALDIRHLRPVQIVELVQGIDRRGTNSTAHDCLDIIRRICAYAVQLEIRETSPAAHLKDILPKKASEPMRHVIAPDDIGRILLTFERAPTLTPAVKAYVRLMPLLFTRPDELRTMRWEELDLNAALWTKPAHTMKKRRVHLIPLPRQALALIEAMRIHTGHLPHVFANPATGNPISNGAAQRLKVRNGLHEEITWHGWRHTASTLLNEQGYDRDHIEMQLAHADKNSIRGTYNHAQYLDQRRAMLQAWADYLDELKRQALARECH
;
A
#
# COMPACT_ATOMS: atom_id res chain seq x y z
N MET A 1 44.82 -22.06 -35.31
CA MET A 1 44.24 -21.28 -36.40
C MET A 1 43.04 -20.51 -35.85
N LYS A 2 43.01 -19.17 -35.95
CA LYS A 2 41.86 -18.38 -35.43
C LYS A 2 40.91 -18.17 -36.61
N THR A 3 39.61 -18.50 -36.41
CA THR A 3 38.58 -18.37 -37.44
C THR A 3 37.76 -17.11 -37.18
N ALA A 4 37.51 -16.31 -38.21
CA ALA A 4 36.64 -15.15 -38.14
C ALA A 4 35.45 -15.34 -39.13
N SER A 5 34.25 -14.95 -38.69
CA SER A 5 33.06 -14.91 -39.53
C SER A 5 32.72 -13.47 -39.89
N PHE A 6 32.49 -13.19 -41.16
CA PHE A 6 32.16 -11.86 -41.69
C PHE A 6 30.68 -11.65 -42.00
N GLY A 7 29.83 -12.63 -41.67
CA GLY A 7 28.39 -12.58 -41.88
C GLY A 7 27.87 -13.71 -42.76
N VAL A 8 26.56 -13.71 -43.03
CA VAL A 8 25.86 -14.75 -43.81
C VAL A 8 25.32 -14.15 -45.10
N TYR A 9 25.63 -14.82 -46.23
CA TYR A 9 25.04 -14.48 -47.53
C TYR A 9 23.50 -14.73 -47.48
N PRO A 10 22.65 -13.89 -48.11
CA PRO A 10 22.99 -12.71 -48.95
C PRO A 10 23.07 -11.37 -48.15
N ARG A 11 22.98 -11.37 -46.83
CA ARG A 11 23.07 -10.13 -46.03
C ARG A 11 24.43 -9.43 -46.15
N VAL A 12 25.49 -10.18 -46.33
CA VAL A 12 26.83 -9.65 -46.63
C VAL A 12 27.21 -10.15 -48.01
N SER A 13 27.43 -9.24 -48.94
CA SER A 13 27.88 -9.61 -50.31
C SER A 13 29.32 -10.10 -50.29
N LEU A 14 29.74 -10.82 -51.37
CA LEU A 14 31.12 -11.27 -51.49
C LEU A 14 32.12 -10.10 -51.52
N LYS A 15 31.71 -8.96 -52.08
CA LYS A 15 32.50 -7.72 -52.11
C LYS A 15 32.73 -7.18 -50.72
N ASP A 16 31.67 -7.11 -49.92
CA ASP A 16 31.74 -6.60 -48.53
C ASP A 16 32.54 -7.56 -47.63
N ALA A 17 32.35 -8.88 -47.81
CA ALA A 17 33.12 -9.88 -47.06
C ALA A 17 34.63 -9.78 -47.37
N ARG A 18 35.03 -9.51 -48.61
CA ARG A 18 36.44 -9.28 -48.99
C ARG A 18 36.99 -8.01 -48.40
N ALA A 19 36.21 -6.92 -48.35
CA ALA A 19 36.62 -5.68 -47.73
C ALA A 19 36.82 -5.86 -46.20
N LEU A 20 35.87 -6.53 -45.54
CA LEU A 20 35.96 -6.86 -44.09
C LEU A 20 37.17 -7.76 -43.78
N HIS A 21 37.47 -8.72 -44.67
CA HIS A 21 38.66 -9.56 -44.52
C HIS A 21 39.98 -8.78 -44.66
N ALA A 22 40.02 -7.83 -45.63
CA ALA A 22 41.22 -6.96 -45.77
C ALA A 22 41.44 -6.09 -44.55
N HIS A 23 40.38 -5.48 -43.98
CA HIS A 23 40.50 -4.76 -42.70
C HIS A 23 40.95 -5.65 -41.55
N PHE A 24 40.38 -6.86 -41.45
CA PHE A 24 40.78 -7.84 -40.44
C PHE A 24 42.27 -8.19 -40.49
N LEU A 25 42.84 -8.35 -41.69
CA LEU A 25 44.26 -8.61 -41.87
C LEU A 25 45.14 -7.40 -41.56
N ALA A 26 44.67 -6.19 -41.88
CA ALA A 26 45.34 -4.95 -41.52
C ALA A 26 45.46 -4.76 -40.02
N ASP A 27 44.39 -5.02 -39.27
CA ASP A 27 44.35 -4.96 -37.81
C ASP A 27 45.32 -5.98 -37.19
N LEU A 28 45.33 -7.21 -37.71
CA LEU A 28 46.26 -8.24 -37.26
C LEU A 28 47.72 -7.85 -37.51
N ALA A 29 48.03 -7.19 -38.62
CA ALA A 29 49.36 -6.71 -38.96
C ALA A 29 49.84 -5.60 -37.97
N GLN A 30 48.90 -4.86 -37.38
CA GLN A 30 49.16 -3.86 -36.31
C GLN A 30 49.18 -4.47 -34.90
N GLY A 31 49.05 -5.80 -34.77
CA GLY A 31 49.03 -6.48 -33.47
C GLY A 31 47.68 -6.44 -32.76
N ILE A 32 46.65 -5.91 -33.39
CA ILE A 32 45.28 -5.86 -32.87
C ILE A 32 44.59 -7.16 -33.22
N ASP A 33 44.07 -7.91 -32.22
CA ASP A 33 43.19 -9.07 -32.47
C ASP A 33 41.72 -8.61 -32.55
N PRO A 34 41.08 -8.54 -33.77
CA PRO A 34 39.76 -8.02 -33.94
C PRO A 34 38.69 -8.89 -33.25
N ASN A 35 38.92 -10.18 -33.01
CA ASN A 35 38.05 -11.04 -32.26
C ASN A 35 38.10 -10.74 -30.76
N ALA A 36 39.28 -10.45 -30.23
CA ALA A 36 39.44 -9.99 -28.85
C ALA A 36 38.83 -8.62 -28.66
N ALA A 37 39.01 -7.68 -29.58
CA ALA A 37 38.38 -6.36 -29.57
C ALA A 37 36.84 -6.45 -29.63
N ARG A 38 36.28 -7.28 -30.50
CA ARG A 38 34.80 -7.53 -30.53
C ARG A 38 34.27 -8.18 -29.27
N LYS A 39 35.03 -9.13 -28.70
CA LYS A 39 34.66 -9.77 -27.44
C LYS A 39 34.69 -8.78 -26.27
N ALA A 40 35.73 -7.92 -26.25
CA ALA A 40 35.84 -6.85 -25.27
C ALA A 40 34.72 -5.82 -25.40
N ALA A 41 34.43 -5.32 -26.60
CA ALA A 41 33.35 -4.40 -26.87
C ALA A 41 31.96 -4.98 -26.46
N LYS A 42 31.72 -6.26 -26.80
CA LYS A 42 30.48 -6.95 -26.40
C LYS A 42 30.41 -7.22 -24.88
N ALA A 43 31.54 -7.39 -24.21
CA ALA A 43 31.61 -7.51 -22.77
C ALA A 43 31.36 -6.15 -22.10
N GLU A 44 31.89 -5.07 -22.70
CA GLU A 44 31.69 -3.70 -22.24
C GLU A 44 30.23 -3.26 -22.43
N GLU A 45 29.62 -3.49 -23.59
CA GLU A 45 28.22 -3.28 -23.84
C GLU A 45 27.31 -4.04 -22.87
N ARG A 46 27.63 -5.32 -22.58
CA ARG A 46 26.93 -6.11 -21.55
C ARG A 46 27.14 -5.55 -20.13
N THR A 47 28.28 -4.98 -19.85
CA THR A 47 28.59 -4.36 -18.56
C THR A 47 27.87 -3.04 -18.41
N GLU A 48 27.82 -2.24 -19.46
CA GLU A 48 27.03 -0.99 -19.51
C GLU A 48 25.54 -1.26 -19.39
N GLU A 49 25.01 -2.25 -20.15
CA GLU A 49 23.63 -2.66 -20.04
C GLU A 49 23.28 -3.17 -18.63
N ARG A 50 24.18 -3.91 -17.97
CA ARG A 50 24.03 -4.36 -16.58
C ARG A 50 24.06 -3.22 -15.58
N ALA A 51 24.80 -2.16 -15.85
CA ALA A 51 24.94 -1.00 -14.98
C ALA A 51 23.85 0.05 -15.20
N SER A 52 22.94 -0.12 -16.18
CA SER A 52 21.81 0.78 -16.41
C SER A 52 20.89 0.80 -15.19
N PHE A 53 20.53 2.01 -14.73
CA PHE A 53 19.65 2.19 -13.57
C PHE A 53 18.32 1.47 -13.74
N ALA A 54 17.71 1.52 -14.93
CA ALA A 54 16.43 0.86 -15.20
C ALA A 54 16.52 -0.65 -14.98
N ARG A 55 17.56 -1.29 -15.51
CA ARG A 55 17.75 -2.74 -15.35
C ARG A 55 18.00 -3.15 -13.92
N LEU A 56 18.81 -2.38 -13.19
CA LEU A 56 19.04 -2.62 -11.77
C LEU A 56 17.77 -2.41 -10.94
N ALA A 57 16.95 -1.43 -11.27
CA ALA A 57 15.66 -1.20 -10.62
C ALA A 57 14.70 -2.38 -10.83
N GLU A 58 14.65 -2.95 -12.03
CA GLU A 58 13.85 -4.15 -12.32
C GLU A 58 14.34 -5.37 -11.53
N GLN A 59 15.63 -5.65 -11.58
CA GLN A 59 16.25 -6.76 -10.84
C GLN A 59 16.04 -6.62 -9.32
N TRP A 60 16.25 -5.42 -8.79
CA TRP A 60 15.98 -5.12 -7.39
C TRP A 60 14.52 -5.36 -7.02
N LEU A 61 13.58 -4.91 -7.87
CA LEU A 61 12.15 -5.06 -7.67
C LEU A 61 11.76 -6.55 -7.60
N GLU A 62 12.25 -7.35 -8.55
CA GLU A 62 11.97 -8.79 -8.61
C GLU A 62 12.56 -9.53 -7.42
N ASN A 63 13.86 -9.32 -7.13
CA ASN A 63 14.55 -10.01 -6.05
C ASN A 63 13.98 -9.63 -4.68
N THR A 64 13.68 -8.34 -4.47
CA THR A 64 13.09 -7.89 -3.20
C THR A 64 11.66 -8.42 -3.04
N ASN A 65 10.89 -8.50 -4.12
CA ASN A 65 9.54 -9.07 -4.07
C ASN A 65 9.57 -10.57 -3.73
N LYS A 66 10.48 -11.33 -4.33
CA LYS A 66 10.69 -12.76 -4.01
C LYS A 66 11.09 -12.95 -2.54
N ALA A 67 12.04 -12.18 -2.06
CA ALA A 67 12.57 -12.30 -0.71
C ALA A 67 11.58 -11.85 0.39
N ARG A 68 10.75 -10.82 0.12
CA ARG A 68 9.90 -10.18 1.13
C ARG A 68 8.40 -10.44 0.97
N ALA A 69 7.98 -11.15 -0.06
CA ALA A 69 6.57 -11.44 -0.38
C ALA A 69 5.68 -10.19 -0.22
N TRP A 70 5.99 -9.13 -0.98
CA TRP A 70 5.22 -7.88 -0.89
C TRP A 70 3.75 -8.08 -1.25
N THR A 71 2.89 -7.35 -0.58
CA THR A 71 1.49 -7.27 -1.01
C THR A 71 1.42 -6.63 -2.40
N GLU A 72 0.44 -7.02 -3.20
CA GLU A 72 0.20 -6.49 -4.54
C GLU A 72 0.06 -4.94 -4.52
N ARG A 73 -0.60 -4.40 -3.51
CA ARG A 73 -0.72 -2.95 -3.29
C ARG A 73 0.64 -2.27 -3.12
N ARG A 74 1.56 -2.86 -2.35
CA ARG A 74 2.91 -2.32 -2.15
C ARG A 74 3.71 -2.39 -3.44
N ARG A 75 3.64 -3.51 -4.16
CA ARG A 75 4.30 -3.69 -5.46
C ARG A 75 3.83 -2.64 -6.46
N LYS A 76 2.51 -2.47 -6.61
CA LYS A 76 1.91 -1.45 -7.50
C LYS A 76 2.37 -0.04 -7.13
N LYS A 77 2.40 0.31 -5.84
CA LYS A 77 2.86 1.63 -5.37
C LYS A 77 4.30 1.89 -5.78
N ILE A 78 5.22 0.95 -5.51
CA ILE A 78 6.64 1.09 -5.84
C ILE A 78 6.83 1.19 -7.36
N THR A 79 6.17 0.32 -8.13
CA THR A 79 6.24 0.34 -9.60
C THR A 79 5.72 1.66 -10.17
N SER A 80 4.61 2.19 -9.62
CA SER A 80 4.07 3.49 -10.03
C SER A 80 5.05 4.62 -9.77
N GLN A 81 5.69 4.65 -8.60
CA GLN A 81 6.68 5.68 -8.26
C GLN A 81 7.95 5.59 -9.11
N LEU A 82 8.41 4.36 -9.39
CA LEU A 82 9.52 4.13 -10.31
C LEU A 82 9.20 4.71 -11.69
N ARG A 83 8.06 4.34 -12.27
CA ARG A 83 7.68 4.75 -13.62
C ARG A 83 7.36 6.24 -13.75
N ALA A 84 6.70 6.82 -12.75
CA ALA A 84 6.25 8.21 -12.82
C ALA A 84 7.35 9.23 -12.51
N HIS A 85 8.33 8.87 -11.67
CA HIS A 85 9.26 9.85 -11.14
C HIS A 85 10.74 9.46 -11.34
N ILE A 86 11.12 8.21 -11.12
CA ILE A 86 12.52 7.82 -10.99
C ILE A 86 13.11 7.43 -12.36
N LEU A 87 12.44 6.54 -13.09
CA LEU A 87 12.91 6.07 -14.40
C LEU A 87 12.99 7.17 -15.48
N PRO A 88 12.07 8.15 -15.52
CA PRO A 88 12.23 9.26 -16.47
C PRO A 88 13.50 10.09 -16.23
N ALA A 89 13.96 10.16 -14.98
CA ALA A 89 15.18 10.93 -14.63
C ALA A 89 16.46 10.11 -14.76
N PHE A 90 16.43 8.85 -14.36
CA PHE A 90 17.63 8.02 -14.18
C PHE A 90 17.67 6.74 -15.01
N GLY A 91 16.57 6.35 -15.66
CA GLY A 91 16.44 5.04 -16.28
C GLY A 91 17.53 4.71 -17.30
N ALA A 92 17.89 5.66 -18.15
CA ALA A 92 18.95 5.52 -19.15
C ALA A 92 20.36 5.74 -18.57
N LEU A 93 20.48 6.24 -17.34
CA LEU A 93 21.77 6.56 -16.75
C LEU A 93 22.47 5.29 -16.26
N ASP A 94 23.77 5.21 -16.50
CA ASP A 94 24.61 4.24 -15.83
C ASP A 94 24.71 4.60 -14.34
N ILE A 95 24.34 3.66 -13.46
CA ILE A 95 24.32 3.91 -12.01
C ILE A 95 25.70 4.28 -11.47
N ARG A 96 26.78 3.87 -12.14
CA ARG A 96 28.16 4.24 -11.76
C ARG A 96 28.38 5.76 -11.83
N HIS A 97 27.67 6.44 -12.70
CA HIS A 97 27.75 7.90 -12.91
C HIS A 97 26.67 8.70 -12.18
N LEU A 98 25.75 8.03 -11.47
CA LEU A 98 24.73 8.73 -10.68
C LEU A 98 25.37 9.48 -9.51
N ARG A 99 25.18 10.81 -9.47
CA ARG A 99 25.73 11.70 -8.45
C ARG A 99 24.70 12.05 -7.38
N PRO A 100 25.10 12.28 -6.11
CA PRO A 100 24.19 12.68 -5.03
C PRO A 100 23.33 13.89 -5.37
N VAL A 101 23.89 14.91 -6.03
CA VAL A 101 23.18 16.15 -6.40
C VAL A 101 21.98 15.88 -7.29
N GLN A 102 22.07 14.95 -8.23
CA GLN A 102 20.97 14.60 -9.13
C GLN A 102 19.79 13.96 -8.36
N ILE A 103 20.09 13.15 -7.33
CA ILE A 103 19.08 12.56 -6.45
C ILE A 103 18.40 13.67 -5.65
N VAL A 104 19.16 14.59 -5.10
CA VAL A 104 18.65 15.75 -4.34
C VAL A 104 17.70 16.57 -5.21
N GLU A 105 18.13 16.95 -6.41
CA GLU A 105 17.32 17.75 -7.36
C GLU A 105 15.98 17.06 -7.69
N LEU A 106 16.01 15.76 -7.97
CA LEU A 106 14.80 15.00 -8.26
C LEU A 106 13.83 15.01 -7.07
N VAL A 107 14.30 14.63 -5.87
CA VAL A 107 13.40 14.47 -4.73
C VAL A 107 12.89 15.80 -4.18
N GLN A 108 13.71 16.86 -4.22
CA GLN A 108 13.29 18.21 -3.89
C GLN A 108 12.31 18.76 -4.94
N GLY A 109 12.51 18.43 -6.22
CA GLY A 109 11.57 18.76 -7.29
C GLY A 109 10.20 18.13 -7.09
N ILE A 110 10.13 16.89 -6.55
CA ILE A 110 8.88 16.23 -6.18
C ILE A 110 8.27 16.93 -4.95
N ASP A 111 9.08 17.25 -3.94
CA ASP A 111 8.63 17.89 -2.71
C ASP A 111 8.01 19.29 -2.98
N ARG A 112 8.67 20.12 -3.80
CA ARG A 112 8.16 21.44 -4.21
C ARG A 112 6.79 21.41 -4.88
N ARG A 113 6.36 20.28 -5.43
CA ARG A 113 5.00 20.07 -5.98
C ARG A 113 3.97 19.73 -4.90
N GLY A 114 4.28 19.87 -3.63
CA GLY A 114 3.38 19.56 -2.51
C GLY A 114 3.22 18.08 -2.21
N THR A 115 4.11 17.23 -2.75
CA THR A 115 4.01 15.76 -2.59
C THR A 115 5.16 15.19 -1.74
N ASN A 116 5.39 15.80 -0.57
CA ASN A 116 6.47 15.43 0.37
C ASN A 116 6.53 13.91 0.67
N SER A 117 5.38 13.26 0.93
CA SER A 117 5.36 11.81 1.16
C SER A 117 5.87 11.01 -0.04
N THR A 118 5.56 11.44 -1.27
CA THR A 118 6.05 10.80 -2.51
C THR A 118 7.55 11.02 -2.67
N ALA A 119 8.05 12.22 -2.35
CA ALA A 119 9.49 12.53 -2.38
C ALA A 119 10.28 11.59 -1.45
N HIS A 120 9.81 11.42 -0.22
CA HIS A 120 10.42 10.47 0.72
C HIS A 120 10.37 9.01 0.24
N ASP A 121 9.24 8.59 -0.33
CA ASP A 121 9.11 7.23 -0.86
C ASP A 121 10.04 7.01 -2.05
N CYS A 122 10.20 7.99 -2.96
CA CYS A 122 11.14 7.93 -4.08
C CYS A 122 12.58 7.88 -3.58
N LEU A 123 12.95 8.70 -2.59
CA LEU A 123 14.28 8.67 -1.98
C LEU A 123 14.59 7.29 -1.37
N ASP A 124 13.64 6.68 -0.64
CA ASP A 124 13.83 5.34 -0.07
C ASP A 124 14.02 4.27 -1.16
N ILE A 125 13.27 4.35 -2.26
CA ILE A 125 13.44 3.45 -3.42
C ILE A 125 14.82 3.62 -4.04
N ILE A 126 15.25 4.86 -4.33
CA ILE A 126 16.57 5.16 -4.92
C ILE A 126 17.69 4.65 -4.01
N ARG A 127 17.60 4.91 -2.70
CA ARG A 127 18.59 4.42 -1.71
C ARG A 127 18.73 2.91 -1.75
N ARG A 128 17.62 2.17 -1.86
CA ARG A 128 17.63 0.71 -1.93
C ARG A 128 18.21 0.18 -3.24
N ILE A 129 17.92 0.82 -4.37
CA ILE A 129 18.50 0.45 -5.66
C ILE A 129 20.02 0.72 -5.66
N CYS A 130 20.46 1.87 -5.13
CA CYS A 130 21.88 2.17 -5.00
C CYS A 130 22.61 1.21 -4.05
N ALA A 131 21.98 0.83 -2.94
CA ALA A 131 22.53 -0.18 -2.03
C ALA A 131 22.58 -1.56 -2.70
N TYR A 132 21.63 -1.91 -3.54
CA TYR A 132 21.64 -3.14 -4.31
C TYR A 132 22.77 -3.16 -5.34
N ALA A 133 23.07 -2.02 -6.00
CA ALA A 133 24.22 -1.88 -6.89
C ALA A 133 25.56 -2.09 -6.15
N VAL A 134 25.67 -1.65 -4.90
CA VAL A 134 26.84 -1.92 -4.05
C VAL A 134 26.94 -3.40 -3.70
N GLN A 135 25.81 -4.06 -3.36
CA GLN A 135 25.80 -5.50 -3.09
C GLN A 135 26.20 -6.35 -4.32
N LEU A 136 26.00 -5.85 -5.52
CA LEU A 136 26.41 -6.48 -6.78
C LEU A 136 27.81 -6.06 -7.22
N GLU A 137 28.56 -5.31 -6.41
CA GLU A 137 29.90 -4.79 -6.70
C GLU A 137 29.97 -3.93 -7.98
N ILE A 138 28.82 -3.38 -8.43
CA ILE A 138 28.76 -2.45 -9.56
C ILE A 138 29.27 -1.06 -9.13
N ARG A 139 29.13 -0.74 -7.85
CA ARG A 139 29.69 0.47 -7.19
C ARG A 139 30.33 0.11 -5.86
N GLU A 140 31.37 0.84 -5.50
CA GLU A 140 32.02 0.70 -4.18
C GLU A 140 31.13 1.34 -3.08
N THR A 141 30.51 2.49 -3.37
CA THR A 141 29.74 3.25 -2.40
C THR A 141 28.40 3.71 -2.98
N SER A 142 27.40 3.86 -2.12
CA SER A 142 26.08 4.35 -2.52
C SER A 142 26.05 5.89 -2.58
N PRO A 143 25.67 6.52 -3.70
CA PRO A 143 25.52 7.97 -3.80
C PRO A 143 24.36 8.51 -2.96
N ALA A 144 23.52 7.64 -2.46
CA ALA A 144 22.36 7.99 -1.62
C ALA A 144 22.56 7.67 -0.12
N ALA A 145 23.78 7.25 0.30
CA ALA A 145 24.03 6.80 1.67
C ALA A 145 23.72 7.89 2.72
N HIS A 146 24.13 9.12 2.47
CA HIS A 146 24.02 10.24 3.41
C HIS A 146 22.87 11.21 3.11
N LEU A 147 21.92 10.84 2.23
CA LEU A 147 20.82 11.69 1.83
C LEU A 147 19.58 11.53 2.72
N LYS A 148 19.73 11.29 4.02
CA LYS A 148 18.61 11.01 4.91
C LYS A 148 17.77 12.25 5.23
N ASP A 149 18.42 13.40 5.41
CA ASP A 149 17.80 14.61 5.99
C ASP A 149 17.66 15.74 4.95
N ILE A 150 17.67 15.43 3.67
CA ILE A 150 17.58 16.41 2.57
C ILE A 150 16.16 16.90 2.28
N LEU A 151 15.15 16.22 2.82
CA LEU A 151 13.75 16.58 2.71
C LEU A 151 13.22 17.05 4.06
N PRO A 152 12.29 18.02 4.08
CA PRO A 152 11.56 18.35 5.30
C PRO A 152 10.92 17.12 5.91
N LYS A 153 10.87 17.04 7.24
CA LYS A 153 10.16 15.94 7.92
C LYS A 153 8.74 15.84 7.39
N LYS A 154 8.24 14.62 7.22
CA LYS A 154 6.82 14.42 6.88
C LYS A 154 5.97 15.13 7.94
N ALA A 155 5.18 16.10 7.51
CA ALA A 155 4.18 16.69 8.38
C ALA A 155 3.23 15.56 8.82
N SER A 156 3.18 15.30 10.12
CA SER A 156 2.23 14.37 10.71
C SER A 156 1.05 15.18 11.18
N GLU A 157 0.03 15.31 10.33
CA GLU A 157 -1.24 15.85 10.82
C GLU A 157 -1.90 14.82 11.74
N PRO A 158 -2.43 15.25 12.89
CA PRO A 158 -3.24 14.38 13.73
C PRO A 158 -4.38 13.76 12.92
N MET A 159 -4.69 12.50 13.21
CA MET A 159 -5.80 11.84 12.54
C MET A 159 -7.12 12.55 12.89
N ARG A 160 -7.81 13.10 11.88
CA ARG A 160 -9.11 13.77 12.08
C ARG A 160 -10.12 12.76 12.60
N HIS A 161 -10.68 13.05 13.78
CA HIS A 161 -11.71 12.26 14.47
C HIS A 161 -12.61 13.18 15.28
N VAL A 162 -13.79 12.74 15.60
CA VAL A 162 -14.79 13.48 16.37
C VAL A 162 -15.05 12.77 17.69
N ILE A 163 -15.20 13.54 18.77
CA ILE A 163 -15.54 13.03 20.11
C ILE A 163 -16.79 13.72 20.68
N ALA A 164 -17.20 14.87 20.14
CA ALA A 164 -18.39 15.56 20.60
C ALA A 164 -19.66 14.74 20.22
N PRO A 165 -20.55 14.46 21.18
CA PRO A 165 -21.77 13.68 20.96
C PRO A 165 -22.62 14.19 19.81
N ASP A 166 -22.77 15.51 19.71
CA ASP A 166 -23.60 16.17 18.70
C ASP A 166 -23.05 15.96 17.28
N ASP A 167 -21.74 16.07 17.11
CA ASP A 167 -21.08 15.83 15.82
C ASP A 167 -21.20 14.37 15.40
N ILE A 168 -21.01 13.45 16.36
CA ILE A 168 -21.19 12.01 16.10
C ILE A 168 -22.60 11.74 15.62
N GLY A 169 -23.64 12.22 16.36
CA GLY A 169 -25.03 12.03 16.01
C GLY A 169 -25.36 12.58 14.61
N ARG A 170 -24.94 13.79 14.31
CA ARG A 170 -25.11 14.44 12.99
C ARG A 170 -24.46 13.64 11.86
N ILE A 171 -23.23 13.17 12.06
CA ILE A 171 -22.52 12.36 11.04
C ILE A 171 -23.23 11.02 10.82
N LEU A 172 -23.71 10.36 11.88
CA LEU A 172 -24.44 9.10 11.77
C LEU A 172 -25.75 9.28 10.99
N LEU A 173 -26.50 10.35 11.24
CA LEU A 173 -27.70 10.70 10.45
C LEU A 173 -27.35 10.94 8.98
N THR A 174 -26.26 11.64 8.70
CA THR A 174 -25.80 11.86 7.33
C THR A 174 -25.55 10.55 6.60
N PHE A 175 -24.93 9.56 7.27
CA PHE A 175 -24.69 8.24 6.69
C PHE A 175 -25.99 7.46 6.44
N GLU A 176 -26.98 7.63 7.29
CA GLU A 176 -28.26 6.95 7.15
C GLU A 176 -29.10 7.52 6.00
N ARG A 177 -29.11 8.85 5.87
CA ARG A 177 -29.95 9.59 4.91
C ARG A 177 -29.35 9.71 3.51
N ALA A 178 -28.08 9.34 3.34
CA ALA A 178 -27.40 9.51 2.04
C ALA A 178 -28.15 8.80 0.89
N PRO A 179 -28.79 9.55 -0.04
CA PRO A 179 -29.79 8.99 -0.97
C PRO A 179 -29.15 8.25 -2.15
N THR A 180 -27.90 8.56 -2.51
CA THR A 180 -27.28 8.12 -3.76
C THR A 180 -26.26 6.99 -3.58
N LEU A 181 -26.29 6.29 -2.44
CA LEU A 181 -25.37 5.20 -2.17
C LEU A 181 -25.98 3.85 -2.60
N THR A 182 -25.11 3.00 -3.19
CA THR A 182 -25.47 1.60 -3.36
C THR A 182 -25.66 0.93 -1.99
N PRO A 183 -26.50 -0.13 -1.88
CA PRO A 183 -26.71 -0.82 -0.60
C PRO A 183 -25.39 -1.21 0.09
N ALA A 184 -24.41 -1.70 -0.68
CA ALA A 184 -23.10 -2.10 -0.17
C ALA A 184 -22.30 -0.92 0.44
N VAL A 185 -22.30 0.25 -0.21
CA VAL A 185 -21.63 1.45 0.32
C VAL A 185 -22.38 1.97 1.55
N LYS A 186 -23.71 1.98 1.52
CA LYS A 186 -24.53 2.44 2.65
C LYS A 186 -24.33 1.56 3.89
N ALA A 187 -24.32 0.25 3.73
CA ALA A 187 -24.05 -0.68 4.83
C ALA A 187 -22.62 -0.52 5.38
N TYR A 188 -21.63 -0.42 4.49
CA TYR A 188 -20.23 -0.22 4.87
C TYR A 188 -20.02 1.04 5.73
N VAL A 189 -20.55 2.20 5.30
CA VAL A 189 -20.33 3.46 6.03
C VAL A 189 -21.03 3.48 7.38
N ARG A 190 -22.17 2.78 7.53
CA ARG A 190 -22.90 2.63 8.80
C ARG A 190 -22.22 1.63 9.75
N LEU A 191 -21.55 0.61 9.22
CA LEU A 191 -20.81 -0.37 10.02
C LEU A 191 -19.48 0.14 10.54
N MET A 192 -18.85 1.10 9.86
CA MET A 192 -17.56 1.65 10.27
C MET A 192 -17.53 2.18 11.70
N PRO A 193 -18.48 3.05 12.15
CA PRO A 193 -18.53 3.51 13.53
C PRO A 193 -18.86 2.39 14.53
N LEU A 194 -19.71 1.42 14.16
CA LEU A 194 -20.14 0.33 15.05
C LEU A 194 -19.01 -0.65 15.40
N LEU A 195 -18.21 -1.02 14.40
CA LEU A 195 -17.16 -2.05 14.56
C LEU A 195 -15.77 -1.47 14.73
N PHE A 196 -15.56 -0.21 14.35
CA PHE A 196 -14.29 0.54 14.37
C PHE A 196 -13.06 -0.30 14.02
N THR A 197 -13.22 -1.24 13.07
CA THR A 197 -12.14 -2.03 12.48
C THR A 197 -11.34 -1.19 11.47
N ARG A 198 -10.24 -1.72 10.92
CA ARG A 198 -9.56 -0.99 9.84
C ARG A 198 -10.43 -0.90 8.60
N PRO A 199 -10.49 0.27 7.91
CA PRO A 199 -11.38 0.45 6.76
C PRO A 199 -11.22 -0.61 5.67
N ASP A 200 -10.00 -1.01 5.33
CA ASP A 200 -9.77 -2.06 4.33
C ASP A 200 -10.20 -3.45 4.84
N GLU A 201 -10.08 -3.73 6.13
CA GLU A 201 -10.53 -5.00 6.74
C GLU A 201 -12.05 -5.13 6.61
N LEU A 202 -12.80 -4.08 6.98
CA LEU A 202 -14.26 -4.07 6.84
C LEU A 202 -14.68 -4.16 5.36
N ARG A 203 -14.07 -3.35 4.50
CA ARG A 203 -14.39 -3.29 3.07
C ARG A 203 -14.25 -4.65 2.37
N THR A 204 -13.28 -5.43 2.77
CA THR A 204 -12.99 -6.76 2.22
C THR A 204 -13.62 -7.91 3.00
N MET A 205 -14.59 -7.63 3.89
CA MET A 205 -15.32 -8.65 4.64
C MET A 205 -15.92 -9.69 3.70
N ARG A 206 -15.73 -10.97 4.01
CA ARG A 206 -16.25 -12.09 3.22
C ARG A 206 -17.36 -12.80 3.97
N TRP A 207 -18.31 -13.34 3.24
CA TRP A 207 -19.41 -14.12 3.84
C TRP A 207 -18.91 -15.35 4.59
N GLU A 208 -17.87 -16.00 4.08
CA GLU A 208 -17.23 -17.17 4.71
C GLU A 208 -16.53 -16.87 6.05
N GLU A 209 -16.26 -15.60 6.34
CA GLU A 209 -15.65 -15.15 7.59
C GLU A 209 -16.70 -14.93 8.71
N LEU A 210 -18.00 -15.05 8.41
CA LEU A 210 -19.11 -14.70 9.30
C LEU A 210 -19.83 -15.92 9.84
N ASP A 211 -19.90 -16.03 11.16
CA ASP A 211 -20.89 -16.86 11.85
C ASP A 211 -22.00 -15.95 12.39
N LEU A 212 -23.11 -15.86 11.64
CA LEU A 212 -24.21 -14.98 12.00
C LEU A 212 -25.01 -15.51 13.20
N ASN A 213 -25.04 -16.83 13.43
CA ASN A 213 -25.71 -17.42 14.59
C ASN A 213 -24.95 -17.11 15.88
N ALA A 214 -23.60 -17.21 15.85
CA ALA A 214 -22.75 -16.82 16.96
C ALA A 214 -22.53 -15.29 17.06
N ALA A 215 -23.05 -14.51 16.11
CA ALA A 215 -22.80 -13.08 15.97
C ALA A 215 -21.31 -12.76 16.03
N LEU A 216 -20.51 -13.41 15.17
CA LEU A 216 -19.05 -13.36 15.18
C LEU A 216 -18.48 -13.19 13.77
N TRP A 217 -17.55 -12.30 13.62
CA TRP A 217 -16.72 -12.15 12.43
C TRP A 217 -15.30 -12.61 12.72
N THR A 218 -14.79 -13.60 11.99
CA THR A 218 -13.46 -14.19 12.14
C THR A 218 -12.55 -13.75 11.00
N LYS A 219 -11.61 -12.85 11.27
CA LYS A 219 -10.59 -12.46 10.29
C LYS A 219 -9.44 -13.47 10.27
N PRO A 220 -9.20 -14.12 9.12
CA PRO A 220 -8.10 -15.08 9.00
C PRO A 220 -6.72 -14.43 9.16
N ALA A 221 -5.77 -15.14 9.75
CA ALA A 221 -4.42 -14.64 10.03
C ALA A 221 -3.69 -14.12 8.78
N HIS A 222 -3.87 -14.75 7.63
CA HIS A 222 -3.20 -14.37 6.38
C HIS A 222 -3.67 -13.02 5.83
N THR A 223 -4.87 -12.55 6.20
CA THR A 223 -5.42 -11.24 5.80
C THR A 223 -5.02 -10.12 6.77
N MET A 224 -4.50 -10.47 7.95
CA MET A 224 -4.17 -9.54 9.02
C MET A 224 -2.71 -9.07 8.95
N LYS A 225 -2.48 -7.76 9.17
CA LYS A 225 -1.13 -7.18 9.20
C LYS A 225 -0.19 -7.88 10.19
N LYS A 226 -0.71 -8.40 11.30
CA LYS A 226 0.04 -9.09 12.36
C LYS A 226 0.01 -10.61 12.24
N ARG A 227 -0.58 -11.17 11.16
CA ARG A 227 -0.69 -12.61 10.90
C ARG A 227 -1.25 -13.42 12.10
N ARG A 228 -2.22 -12.85 12.82
CA ARG A 228 -2.98 -13.51 13.89
C ARG A 228 -4.46 -13.46 13.55
N VAL A 229 -5.19 -14.53 13.85
CA VAL A 229 -6.66 -14.56 13.76
C VAL A 229 -7.23 -13.47 14.66
N HIS A 230 -8.20 -12.73 14.16
CA HIS A 230 -8.89 -11.70 14.93
C HIS A 230 -10.40 -11.98 14.95
N LEU A 231 -10.92 -12.19 16.14
CA LEU A 231 -12.33 -12.42 16.40
C LEU A 231 -13.01 -11.09 16.72
N ILE A 232 -14.09 -10.77 16.03
CA ILE A 232 -14.82 -9.50 16.19
C ILE A 232 -16.28 -9.84 16.50
N PRO A 233 -16.74 -9.65 17.76
CA PRO A 233 -18.15 -9.76 18.10
C PRO A 233 -18.98 -8.75 17.30
N LEU A 234 -20.17 -9.15 16.88
CA LEU A 234 -21.09 -8.30 16.13
C LEU A 234 -22.23 -7.87 17.05
N PRO A 235 -22.36 -6.56 17.37
CA PRO A 235 -23.56 -6.06 18.06
C PRO A 235 -24.79 -6.20 17.15
N ARG A 236 -25.99 -6.21 17.75
CA ARG A 236 -27.28 -6.42 17.07
C ARG A 236 -27.45 -5.51 15.83
N GLN A 237 -27.07 -4.24 15.96
CA GLN A 237 -27.14 -3.26 14.86
C GLN A 237 -26.22 -3.63 13.68
N ALA A 238 -25.03 -4.12 13.97
CA ALA A 238 -24.10 -4.56 12.93
C ALA A 238 -24.59 -5.84 12.26
N LEU A 239 -25.09 -6.79 13.04
CA LEU A 239 -25.66 -8.04 12.54
C LEU A 239 -26.83 -7.77 11.57
N ALA A 240 -27.78 -6.92 11.96
CA ALA A 240 -28.91 -6.53 11.13
C ALA A 240 -28.47 -5.90 9.79
N LEU A 241 -27.46 -5.03 9.82
CA LEU A 241 -26.92 -4.42 8.59
C LEU A 241 -26.25 -5.45 7.67
N ILE A 242 -25.54 -6.42 8.24
CA ILE A 242 -24.89 -7.49 7.49
C ILE A 242 -25.93 -8.44 6.89
N GLU A 243 -26.91 -8.85 7.68
CA GLU A 243 -28.00 -9.73 7.21
C GLU A 243 -28.79 -9.09 6.06
N ALA A 244 -29.10 -7.80 6.16
CA ALA A 244 -29.77 -7.06 5.08
C ALA A 244 -28.97 -7.07 3.76
N MET A 245 -27.63 -7.27 3.82
CA MET A 245 -26.83 -7.39 2.61
C MET A 245 -26.98 -8.73 1.89
N ARG A 246 -27.55 -9.77 2.52
CA ARG A 246 -27.70 -11.11 1.91
C ARG A 246 -28.48 -11.08 0.58
N ILE A 247 -29.53 -10.29 0.50
CA ILE A 247 -30.34 -10.15 -0.72
C ILE A 247 -29.56 -9.50 -1.87
N HIS A 248 -28.54 -8.69 -1.56
CA HIS A 248 -27.76 -7.94 -2.54
C HIS A 248 -26.50 -8.66 -2.97
N THR A 249 -25.80 -9.30 -2.03
CA THR A 249 -24.45 -9.83 -2.24
C THR A 249 -24.23 -11.24 -1.67
N GLY A 250 -25.28 -11.90 -1.16
CA GLY A 250 -25.15 -13.24 -0.56
C GLY A 250 -24.64 -14.32 -1.52
N HIS A 251 -24.80 -14.11 -2.83
CA HIS A 251 -24.27 -14.97 -3.91
C HIS A 251 -22.83 -14.62 -4.33
N LEU A 252 -22.22 -13.57 -3.76
CA LEU A 252 -20.88 -13.09 -4.06
C LEU A 252 -19.94 -13.38 -2.89
N PRO A 253 -18.61 -13.39 -3.11
CA PRO A 253 -17.68 -13.68 -2.02
C PRO A 253 -17.66 -12.63 -0.90
N HIS A 254 -17.90 -11.34 -1.24
CA HIS A 254 -17.76 -10.22 -0.32
C HIS A 254 -19.11 -9.64 0.09
N VAL A 255 -19.23 -9.28 1.37
CA VAL A 255 -20.45 -8.61 1.91
C VAL A 255 -20.67 -7.26 1.23
N PHE A 256 -19.60 -6.49 1.03
CA PHE A 256 -19.65 -5.18 0.37
C PHE A 256 -19.11 -5.27 -1.05
N ALA A 257 -19.69 -6.13 -1.87
CA ALA A 257 -19.30 -6.30 -3.26
C ALA A 257 -19.92 -5.25 -4.18
N ASN A 258 -19.21 -4.94 -5.26
CA ASN A 258 -19.80 -4.34 -6.44
C ASN A 258 -20.51 -5.44 -7.24
N PRO A 259 -21.84 -5.38 -7.45
CA PRO A 259 -22.59 -6.43 -8.12
C PRO A 259 -22.09 -6.74 -9.54
N ALA A 260 -21.58 -5.72 -10.26
CA ALA A 260 -21.11 -5.90 -11.63
C ALA A 260 -19.77 -6.64 -11.74
N THR A 261 -18.92 -6.60 -10.71
CA THR A 261 -17.55 -7.17 -10.76
C THR A 261 -17.30 -8.26 -9.74
N GLY A 262 -18.18 -8.43 -8.74
CA GLY A 262 -17.95 -9.31 -7.58
C GLY A 262 -16.83 -8.86 -6.64
N ASN A 263 -16.08 -7.81 -7.01
CA ASN A 263 -15.00 -7.27 -6.18
C ASN A 263 -15.55 -6.39 -5.05
N PRO A 264 -14.79 -6.21 -3.97
CA PRO A 264 -15.16 -5.25 -2.92
C PRO A 264 -15.38 -3.84 -3.49
N ILE A 265 -16.29 -3.08 -2.90
CA ILE A 265 -16.48 -1.65 -3.22
C ILE A 265 -15.14 -0.93 -3.22
N SER A 266 -14.97 0.08 -4.08
CA SER A 266 -13.72 0.85 -4.15
C SER A 266 -13.54 1.73 -2.90
N ASN A 267 -12.29 1.98 -2.51
CA ASN A 267 -11.97 2.93 -1.42
C ASN A 267 -12.54 4.33 -1.69
N GLY A 268 -12.64 4.73 -2.96
CA GLY A 268 -13.20 6.04 -3.35
C GLY A 268 -14.71 6.14 -3.19
N ALA A 269 -15.46 5.04 -3.14
CA ALA A 269 -16.93 5.08 -3.04
C ALA A 269 -17.39 5.75 -1.74
N ALA A 270 -16.88 5.28 -0.60
CA ALA A 270 -17.17 5.87 0.70
C ALA A 270 -16.54 7.27 0.87
N GLN A 271 -15.35 7.51 0.27
CA GLN A 271 -14.71 8.82 0.34
C GLN A 271 -15.54 9.90 -0.35
N ARG A 272 -16.15 9.60 -1.49
CA ARG A 272 -17.05 10.55 -2.18
C ARG A 272 -18.22 10.99 -1.30
N LEU A 273 -18.77 10.09 -0.47
CA LEU A 273 -19.81 10.47 0.49
C LEU A 273 -19.33 11.58 1.43
N LYS A 274 -18.16 11.39 2.06
CA LYS A 274 -17.61 12.38 2.99
C LYS A 274 -17.36 13.72 2.30
N VAL A 275 -16.78 13.71 1.11
CA VAL A 275 -16.50 14.95 0.35
C VAL A 275 -17.80 15.68 0.02
N ARG A 276 -18.84 14.97 -0.46
CA ARG A 276 -20.12 15.58 -0.83
C ARG A 276 -20.87 16.22 0.35
N ASN A 277 -20.62 15.72 1.56
CA ASN A 277 -21.30 16.20 2.77
C ASN A 277 -20.36 17.04 3.68
N GLY A 278 -19.20 17.48 3.18
CA GLY A 278 -18.26 18.29 3.95
C GLY A 278 -17.50 17.55 5.06
N LEU A 279 -17.79 16.28 5.29
CA LEU A 279 -17.26 15.48 6.40
C LEU A 279 -15.77 15.10 6.27
N HIS A 280 -15.16 15.36 5.12
CA HIS A 280 -13.76 15.00 4.86
C HIS A 280 -12.77 15.80 5.69
N GLU A 281 -13.16 17.00 6.14
CA GLU A 281 -12.37 17.85 7.04
C GLU A 281 -12.55 17.48 8.52
N GLU A 282 -13.67 16.83 8.87
CA GLU A 282 -14.01 16.50 10.26
C GLU A 282 -13.50 15.12 10.68
N ILE A 283 -13.70 14.11 9.83
CA ILE A 283 -13.39 12.72 10.19
C ILE A 283 -12.80 11.92 9.03
N THR A 284 -11.81 11.10 9.34
CA THR A 284 -11.35 10.05 8.42
C THR A 284 -12.07 8.72 8.72
N TRP A 285 -12.10 7.78 7.77
CA TRP A 285 -12.62 6.43 8.06
C TRP A 285 -11.83 5.74 9.18
N HIS A 286 -10.54 6.01 9.27
CA HIS A 286 -9.70 5.51 10.36
C HIS A 286 -9.92 6.29 11.67
N GLY A 287 -10.40 7.53 11.60
CA GLY A 287 -10.74 8.37 12.75
C GLY A 287 -11.77 7.74 13.66
N TRP A 288 -12.74 6.97 13.14
CA TRP A 288 -13.71 6.24 13.98
C TRP A 288 -13.06 5.33 15.03
N ARG A 289 -11.87 4.80 14.73
CA ARG A 289 -11.10 4.00 15.70
C ARG A 289 -10.57 4.86 16.85
N HIS A 290 -10.15 6.10 16.54
CA HIS A 290 -9.74 7.06 17.57
C HIS A 290 -10.95 7.52 18.39
N THR A 291 -12.07 7.85 17.74
CA THR A 291 -13.34 8.17 18.41
C THR A 291 -13.75 7.07 19.38
N ALA A 292 -13.85 5.83 18.91
CA ALA A 292 -14.26 4.70 19.76
C ALA A 292 -13.25 4.44 20.89
N SER A 293 -11.94 4.45 20.58
CA SER A 293 -10.91 4.23 21.60
C SER A 293 -10.97 5.29 22.69
N THR A 294 -11.09 6.58 22.32
CA THR A 294 -11.17 7.68 23.29
C THR A 294 -12.40 7.54 24.17
N LEU A 295 -13.59 7.45 23.57
CA LEU A 295 -14.85 7.44 24.32
C LEU A 295 -15.04 6.18 25.15
N LEU A 296 -14.60 5.00 24.68
CA LEU A 296 -14.66 3.78 25.50
C LEU A 296 -13.72 3.85 26.71
N ASN A 297 -12.53 4.44 26.57
CA ASN A 297 -11.64 4.68 27.72
C ASN A 297 -12.26 5.68 28.70
N GLU A 298 -12.89 6.78 28.23
CA GLU A 298 -13.58 7.76 29.07
C GLU A 298 -14.79 7.14 29.80
N GLN A 299 -15.48 6.19 29.17
CA GLN A 299 -16.58 5.42 29.76
C GLN A 299 -16.11 4.33 30.74
N GLY A 300 -14.80 4.18 30.95
CA GLY A 300 -14.24 3.27 31.96
C GLY A 300 -14.13 1.81 31.51
N TYR A 301 -14.23 1.51 30.20
CA TYR A 301 -13.98 0.14 29.70
C TYR A 301 -12.52 -0.25 29.84
N ASP A 302 -12.29 -1.54 30.12
CA ASP A 302 -10.95 -2.08 30.25
C ASP A 302 -10.12 -1.87 28.97
N ARG A 303 -8.92 -1.31 29.15
CA ARG A 303 -8.00 -1.00 28.07
C ARG A 303 -7.63 -2.23 27.23
N ASP A 304 -7.44 -3.40 27.85
CA ASP A 304 -7.07 -4.61 27.13
C ASP A 304 -8.21 -5.07 26.21
N HIS A 305 -9.48 -4.87 26.60
CA HIS A 305 -10.63 -5.16 25.75
C HIS A 305 -10.67 -4.23 24.54
N ILE A 306 -10.40 -2.94 24.73
CA ILE A 306 -10.35 -1.95 23.66
C ILE A 306 -9.19 -2.24 22.69
N GLU A 307 -7.98 -2.44 23.21
CA GLU A 307 -6.79 -2.72 22.39
C GLU A 307 -6.93 -4.04 21.60
N MET A 308 -7.54 -5.07 22.22
CA MET A 308 -7.85 -6.32 21.55
C MET A 308 -8.87 -6.11 20.41
N GLN A 309 -9.91 -5.31 20.62
CA GLN A 309 -10.89 -4.97 19.56
C GLN A 309 -10.23 -4.19 18.42
N LEU A 310 -9.29 -3.32 18.72
CA LEU A 310 -8.50 -2.59 17.74
C LEU A 310 -7.46 -3.46 17.01
N ALA A 311 -7.28 -4.72 17.40
CA ALA A 311 -6.20 -5.59 16.92
C ALA A 311 -4.82 -4.91 17.01
N HIS A 312 -4.58 -4.16 18.09
CA HIS A 312 -3.27 -3.62 18.42
C HIS A 312 -2.41 -4.72 19.05
N ALA A 313 -1.12 -4.74 18.72
CA ALA A 313 -0.18 -5.60 19.42
C ALA A 313 0.17 -4.94 20.76
N ASP A 314 0.23 -5.72 21.80
CA ASP A 314 0.80 -5.24 23.05
C ASP A 314 2.22 -4.72 22.79
N LYS A 315 2.48 -3.47 23.18
CA LYS A 315 3.81 -2.85 23.04
C LYS A 315 4.84 -3.47 24.00
N ASN A 316 4.36 -4.08 25.07
CA ASN A 316 5.19 -4.84 25.99
C ASN A 316 5.36 -6.26 25.43
N SER A 317 6.54 -6.54 24.87
CA SER A 317 6.85 -7.83 24.21
C SER A 317 6.66 -9.03 25.14
N ILE A 318 6.90 -8.87 26.44
CA ILE A 318 6.75 -9.92 27.44
C ILE A 318 5.25 -10.24 27.65
N ARG A 319 4.41 -9.22 27.90
CA ARG A 319 2.97 -9.39 28.09
C ARG A 319 2.27 -9.94 26.85
N GLY A 320 2.63 -9.44 25.66
CA GLY A 320 2.08 -9.91 24.39
C GLY A 320 2.49 -11.34 24.01
N THR A 321 3.55 -11.88 24.61
CA THR A 321 3.99 -13.27 24.40
C THR A 321 3.16 -14.25 25.25
N TYR A 322 2.75 -13.85 26.45
CA TYR A 322 2.06 -14.74 27.39
C TYR A 322 0.53 -14.52 27.45
N ASN A 323 0.00 -13.37 27.05
CA ASN A 323 -1.43 -13.12 27.08
C ASN A 323 -2.10 -13.46 25.75
N HIS A 324 -2.74 -14.62 25.67
CA HIS A 324 -3.55 -15.09 24.53
C HIS A 324 -5.07 -14.92 24.77
N ALA A 325 -5.47 -14.23 25.82
CA ALA A 325 -6.87 -14.00 26.13
C ALA A 325 -7.57 -13.20 25.01
N GLN A 326 -8.76 -13.63 24.64
CA GLN A 326 -9.57 -12.98 23.59
C GLN A 326 -10.62 -12.01 24.16
N TYR A 327 -10.93 -12.13 25.45
CA TYR A 327 -11.95 -11.32 26.17
C TYR A 327 -13.28 -11.25 25.38
N LEU A 328 -13.71 -12.38 24.80
CA LEU A 328 -14.77 -12.36 23.79
C LEU A 328 -16.11 -11.89 24.36
N ASP A 329 -16.49 -12.34 25.57
CA ASP A 329 -17.75 -11.97 26.21
C ASP A 329 -17.73 -10.52 26.68
N GLN A 330 -16.63 -10.07 27.25
CA GLN A 330 -16.46 -8.68 27.69
C GLN A 330 -16.49 -7.72 26.50
N ARG A 331 -15.82 -8.09 25.39
CA ARG A 331 -15.85 -7.32 24.14
C ARG A 331 -17.23 -7.33 23.47
N ARG A 332 -17.98 -8.42 23.58
CA ARG A 332 -19.37 -8.50 23.13
C ARG A 332 -20.25 -7.49 23.87
N ALA A 333 -20.15 -7.48 25.21
CA ALA A 333 -20.88 -6.52 26.02
C ALA A 333 -20.48 -5.06 25.72
N MET A 334 -19.18 -4.79 25.62
CA MET A 334 -18.63 -3.47 25.28
C MET A 334 -19.13 -3.00 23.91
N LEU A 335 -19.07 -3.85 22.88
CA LEU A 335 -19.50 -3.48 21.52
C LEU A 335 -21.01 -3.27 21.42
N GLN A 336 -21.80 -4.04 22.18
CA GLN A 336 -23.24 -3.82 22.23
C GLN A 336 -23.57 -2.49 22.88
N ALA A 337 -22.96 -2.18 24.05
CA ALA A 337 -23.16 -0.90 24.72
C ALA A 337 -22.68 0.29 23.85
N TRP A 338 -21.56 0.14 23.13
CA TRP A 338 -21.09 1.12 22.18
C TRP A 338 -22.09 1.37 21.04
N ALA A 339 -22.65 0.31 20.47
CA ALA A 339 -23.63 0.42 19.41
C ALA A 339 -24.94 1.07 19.87
N ASP A 340 -25.39 0.74 21.08
CA ASP A 340 -26.57 1.34 21.71
C ASP A 340 -26.33 2.84 22.01
N TYR A 341 -25.13 3.21 22.45
CA TYR A 341 -24.72 4.61 22.63
C TYR A 341 -24.76 5.40 21.30
N LEU A 342 -24.23 4.85 20.22
CA LEU A 342 -24.29 5.50 18.90
C LEU A 342 -25.73 5.68 18.41
N ASP A 343 -26.60 4.72 18.64
CA ASP A 343 -28.04 4.86 18.31
C ASP A 343 -28.71 5.95 19.14
N GLU A 344 -28.35 6.09 20.41
CA GLU A 344 -28.84 7.18 21.26
C GLU A 344 -28.41 8.55 20.71
N LEU A 345 -27.12 8.72 20.37
CA LEU A 345 -26.63 9.98 19.79
C LEU A 345 -27.34 10.34 18.50
N LYS A 346 -27.58 9.34 17.66
CA LYS A 346 -28.33 9.52 16.41
C LYS A 346 -29.78 9.96 16.66
N ARG A 347 -30.45 9.36 17.65
CA ARG A 347 -31.80 9.73 18.04
C ARG A 347 -31.89 11.16 18.61
N GLN A 348 -30.93 11.56 19.44
CA GLN A 348 -30.82 12.93 19.95
C GLN A 348 -30.62 13.96 18.82
N ALA A 349 -29.74 13.65 17.87
CA ALA A 349 -29.50 14.52 16.72
C ALA A 349 -30.77 14.65 15.86
N LEU A 350 -31.53 13.57 15.68
CA LEU A 350 -32.81 13.60 14.95
C LEU A 350 -33.85 14.47 15.67
N ALA A 351 -33.96 14.35 16.97
CA ALA A 351 -34.90 15.15 17.78
C ALA A 351 -34.63 16.66 17.70
N ARG A 352 -33.33 17.05 17.64
CA ARG A 352 -32.93 18.47 17.52
C ARG A 352 -33.25 19.08 16.16
N GLU A 353 -33.28 18.30 15.09
CA GLU A 353 -33.67 18.81 13.77
C GLU A 353 -35.18 19.06 13.64
N CYS A 354 -35.98 18.47 14.55
CA CYS A 354 -37.44 18.63 14.58
C CYS A 354 -37.91 19.82 15.42
N HIS A 355 -37.00 20.48 16.10
CA HIS A 355 -37.20 21.70 16.88
C HIS A 355 -36.49 22.90 16.22
#